data_2d9713343a8a3af64bae4e3558a8df58
#
_entry.id   2d9713343a8a3af64bae4e3558a8df58
#
_cell.length_a   1.000
_cell.length_b   1.000
_cell.length_c   1.000
_cell.angle_alpha   90.00
_cell.angle_beta   90.00
_cell.angle_gamma   90.00
#
_symmetry.space_group_name_H-M   'P 1'
#
loop_
_entity.id
_entity.type
_entity.pdbx_description
1 polymer ?
#
loop_
_entity_poly.entity_id
_entity_poly.type
_entity_poly.pdbx_seq_one_letter_code
_entity_poly.pdbx_strand_id
1 'polypeptide(L)'
;MKMIPSTPYKTNSKAEKWVFDWLRSIDQDFYVYHSLNLPSHPYKRFAECDFLIMGTKGLFVLEIKGGGVSHDGKGWKFSGNHGEGSSSEGPFKQAESALHALRNILKEKFGVRSSAFTIGYGVITP
;
A
#
# COMPACT_ATOMS: atom_id res chain seq x y z
N MET A 1 16.85 2.16 -2.09
CA MET A 1 15.76 3.00 -1.55
C MET A 1 15.94 3.18 -0.05
N LYS A 2 15.52 4.30 0.47
CA LYS A 2 15.59 4.57 1.90
C LYS A 2 14.30 4.11 2.57
N MET A 3 14.41 3.11 3.43
CA MET A 3 13.27 2.51 4.12
C MET A 3 12.93 3.28 5.40
N ILE A 4 11.64 3.52 5.64
CA ILE A 4 11.12 4.17 6.83
C ILE A 4 9.97 3.32 7.38
N PRO A 5 10.13 2.65 8.51
CA PRO A 5 11.35 2.55 9.31
C PRO A 5 12.45 1.74 8.61
N SER A 6 13.67 1.83 9.11
CA SER A 6 14.81 1.11 8.52
C SER A 6 14.71 -0.41 8.61
N THR A 7 13.92 -0.89 9.57
CA THR A 7 13.57 -2.30 9.72
C THR A 7 12.05 -2.44 9.62
N PRO A 8 11.54 -3.56 9.08
CA PRO A 8 10.10 -3.70 8.91
C PRO A 8 9.37 -3.74 10.26
N TYR A 9 8.17 -3.17 10.29
CA TYR A 9 7.27 -3.37 11.41
C TYR A 9 6.94 -4.85 11.55
N LYS A 10 6.60 -5.25 12.79
CA LYS A 10 6.18 -6.62 13.04
C LYS A 10 4.94 -6.92 12.18
N THR A 11 5.09 -7.90 11.30
CA THR A 11 4.01 -8.37 10.45
C THR A 11 4.06 -9.88 10.37
N ASN A 12 2.89 -10.49 10.26
CA ASN A 12 2.78 -11.92 10.03
C ASN A 12 2.93 -12.29 8.55
N SER A 13 2.91 -11.31 7.67
CA SER A 13 3.00 -11.53 6.23
C SER A 13 4.45 -11.75 5.79
N LYS A 14 4.75 -12.95 5.33
CA LYS A 14 6.05 -13.26 4.71
C LYS A 14 6.25 -12.51 3.40
N ALA A 15 5.16 -12.33 2.65
CA ALA A 15 5.20 -11.59 1.39
C ALA A 15 5.61 -10.12 1.63
N GLU A 16 5.06 -9.51 2.66
CA GLU A 16 5.39 -8.13 3.02
C GLU A 16 6.87 -7.97 3.40
N LYS A 17 7.40 -8.91 4.19
CA LYS A 17 8.83 -8.93 4.55
C LYS A 17 9.73 -9.11 3.31
N TRP A 18 9.33 -9.99 2.42
CA TRP A 18 10.07 -10.23 1.18
C TRP A 18 10.09 -8.97 0.31
N VAL A 19 8.95 -8.30 0.15
CA VAL A 19 8.86 -7.06 -0.61
C VAL A 19 9.67 -5.95 0.05
N PHE A 20 9.64 -5.85 1.38
CA PHE A 20 10.46 -4.88 2.12
C PHE A 20 11.95 -5.06 1.80
N ASP A 21 12.47 -6.28 1.88
CA ASP A 21 13.88 -6.57 1.60
C ASP A 21 14.22 -6.31 0.14
N TRP A 22 13.32 -6.66 -0.76
CA TRP A 22 13.49 -6.41 -2.18
C TRP A 22 13.54 -4.91 -2.48
N LEU A 23 12.62 -4.13 -1.96
CA LEU A 23 12.60 -2.68 -2.13
C LEU A 23 13.87 -2.04 -1.56
N ARG A 24 14.30 -2.48 -0.39
CA ARG A 24 15.53 -1.98 0.23
C ARG A 24 16.76 -2.21 -0.66
N SER A 25 16.79 -3.29 -1.42
CA SER A 25 17.90 -3.64 -2.29
C SER A 25 17.98 -2.80 -3.56
N ILE A 26 16.91 -2.09 -3.92
CA ILE A 26 16.88 -1.29 -5.13
C ILE A 26 17.69 -0.02 -4.94
N ASP A 27 18.68 0.19 -5.81
CA ASP A 27 19.52 1.39 -5.79
C ASP A 27 18.84 2.52 -6.57
N GLN A 28 17.89 3.16 -5.92
CA GLN A 28 17.16 4.30 -6.44
C GLN A 28 16.94 5.32 -5.33
N ASP A 29 16.83 6.58 -5.69
CA ASP A 29 16.67 7.67 -4.75
C ASP A 29 15.17 7.88 -4.42
N PHE A 30 14.61 6.94 -3.67
CA PHE A 30 13.23 6.98 -3.20
C PHE A 30 13.17 6.75 -1.69
N TYR A 31 12.14 7.30 -1.08
CA TYR A 31 11.74 6.97 0.29
C TYR A 31 10.62 5.95 0.25
N VAL A 32 10.69 4.95 1.11
CA VAL A 32 9.67 3.89 1.20
C VAL A 32 9.16 3.85 2.63
N TYR A 33 7.88 4.16 2.81
CA TYR A 33 7.19 4.04 4.09
C TYR A 33 6.50 2.69 4.15
N HIS A 34 6.81 1.92 5.19
CA HIS A 34 6.19 0.62 5.43
C HIS A 34 5.08 0.73 6.48
N SER A 35 3.94 0.11 6.20
CA SER A 35 2.80 0.01 7.11
C SER A 35 2.31 1.38 7.59
N LEU A 36 1.92 2.21 6.64
CA LEU A 36 1.46 3.56 6.92
C LEU A 36 -0.06 3.58 7.09
N ASN A 37 -0.52 4.11 8.21
CA ASN A 37 -1.94 4.34 8.43
C ASN A 37 -2.32 5.75 8.00
N LEU A 38 -3.24 5.83 7.05
CA LEU A 38 -3.73 7.08 6.52
C LEU A 38 -5.11 7.36 7.08
N PRO A 39 -5.33 8.51 7.75
CA PRO A 39 -6.67 8.85 8.22
C PRO A 39 -7.60 9.03 7.03
N SER A 40 -8.71 8.30 7.02
CA SER A 40 -9.76 8.47 6.02
C SER A 40 -10.94 9.21 6.63
N HIS A 41 -11.50 10.11 5.87
CA HIS A 41 -12.63 10.94 6.23
C HIS A 41 -13.95 10.20 6.03
N PRO A 42 -15.03 10.60 6.73
CA PRO A 42 -15.16 11.37 7.97
C PRO A 42 -15.35 10.48 9.20
N TYR A 43 -15.41 9.18 9.00
CA TYR A 43 -15.82 8.22 10.01
C TYR A 43 -14.67 7.58 10.76
N LYS A 44 -13.51 8.23 10.77
CA LYS A 44 -12.33 7.85 11.55
C LYS A 44 -11.77 6.46 11.24
N ARG A 45 -12.05 5.93 10.05
CA ARG A 45 -11.38 4.74 9.58
C ARG A 45 -10.02 5.13 9.01
N PHE A 46 -9.05 4.27 9.22
CA PHE A 46 -7.74 4.44 8.61
C PHE A 46 -7.66 3.57 7.37
N ALA A 47 -7.23 4.17 6.27
CA ALA A 47 -6.79 3.39 5.14
C ALA A 47 -5.36 2.93 5.41
N GLU A 48 -5.14 1.64 5.46
CA GLU A 48 -3.81 1.09 5.63
C GLU A 48 -3.11 1.03 4.28
N CYS A 49 -1.87 1.46 4.27
CA CYS A 49 -1.00 1.41 3.11
C CYS A 49 0.19 0.52 3.45
N ASP A 50 0.34 -0.62 2.76
CA ASP A 50 1.44 -1.53 3.03
C ASP A 50 2.78 -0.88 2.71
N PHE A 51 2.90 -0.25 1.55
CA PHE A 51 4.07 0.54 1.18
C PHE A 51 3.66 1.81 0.45
N LEU A 52 4.26 2.92 0.85
CA LEU A 52 4.21 4.18 0.11
C LEU A 52 5.60 4.50 -0.40
N ILE A 53 5.76 4.55 -1.71
CA ILE A 53 7.02 4.91 -2.36
C ILE A 53 6.93 6.37 -2.79
N MET A 54 7.87 7.17 -2.35
CA MET A 54 7.90 8.60 -2.61
C MET A 54 9.25 9.02 -3.20
N GLY A 55 9.20 9.69 -4.34
CA GLY A 55 10.37 10.19 -5.01
C GLY A 55 10.07 11.40 -5.88
N THR A 56 11.07 11.87 -6.61
CA THR A 56 10.93 13.03 -7.49
C THR A 56 9.97 12.78 -8.65
N LYS A 57 9.74 11.51 -8.99
CA LYS A 57 8.85 11.13 -10.09
C LYS A 57 7.40 10.92 -9.66
N GLY A 58 7.12 10.91 -8.36
CA GLY A 58 5.76 10.76 -7.88
C GLY A 58 5.62 9.95 -6.60
N LEU A 59 4.38 9.61 -6.31
CA LEU A 59 3.97 8.81 -5.17
C LEU A 59 3.29 7.54 -5.66
N PHE A 60 3.65 6.40 -5.08
CA PHE A 60 3.09 5.11 -5.47
C PHE A 60 2.68 4.32 -4.23
N VAL A 61 1.41 3.94 -4.19
CA VAL A 61 0.86 3.08 -3.14
C VAL A 61 0.92 1.63 -3.60
N LEU A 62 1.51 0.77 -2.79
CA LEU A 62 1.56 -0.66 -3.08
C LEU A 62 0.81 -1.44 -2.00
N GLU A 63 -0.07 -2.31 -2.44
CA GLU A 63 -0.76 -3.30 -1.61
C GLU A 63 -0.12 -4.67 -1.85
N ILE A 64 0.16 -5.40 -0.78
CA ILE A 64 0.81 -6.70 -0.87
C ILE A 64 -0.18 -7.78 -0.49
N LYS A 65 -0.36 -8.75 -1.36
CA LYS A 65 -1.19 -9.93 -1.11
C LYS A 65 -0.37 -11.19 -1.34
N GLY A 66 0.02 -11.81 -0.24
CA GLY A 66 0.69 -13.10 -0.28
C GLY A 66 -0.29 -14.25 -0.45
N GLY A 67 0.20 -15.37 -0.95
CA GLY A 67 -0.61 -16.56 -1.19
C GLY A 67 -1.46 -16.46 -2.44
N GLY A 68 -2.49 -17.32 -2.53
CA GLY A 68 -3.40 -17.33 -3.65
C GLY A 68 -4.42 -16.21 -3.57
N VAL A 69 -4.70 -15.57 -4.70
CA VAL A 69 -5.73 -14.54 -4.83
C VAL A 69 -6.64 -14.93 -5.99
N SER A 70 -7.94 -14.97 -5.75
CA SER A 70 -8.92 -15.28 -6.79
C SER A 70 -10.20 -14.48 -6.62
N HIS A 71 -10.96 -14.37 -7.69
CA HIS A 71 -12.25 -13.69 -7.70
C HIS A 71 -13.30 -14.60 -8.36
N ASP A 72 -14.42 -14.83 -7.68
CA ASP A 72 -15.46 -15.76 -8.12
C ASP A 72 -16.74 -15.08 -8.64
N GLY A 73 -16.68 -13.77 -8.91
CA GLY A 73 -17.84 -12.98 -9.29
C GLY A 73 -18.66 -12.43 -8.12
N LYS A 74 -18.49 -12.98 -6.94
CA LYS A 74 -19.15 -12.51 -5.70
C LYS A 74 -18.19 -11.76 -4.77
N GLY A 75 -16.91 -12.05 -4.86
CA GLY A 75 -15.90 -11.43 -4.02
C GLY A 75 -14.53 -12.01 -4.26
N TRP A 76 -13.57 -11.48 -3.54
CA TRP A 76 -12.17 -11.90 -3.59
C TRP A 76 -11.90 -12.98 -2.55
N LYS A 77 -11.11 -13.97 -2.94
CA LYS A 77 -10.64 -15.03 -2.06
C LYS A 77 -9.14 -15.01 -1.95
N PHE A 78 -8.64 -15.21 -0.75
CA PHE A 78 -7.22 -15.20 -0.45
C PHE A 78 -6.85 -16.51 0.24
N SER A 79 -5.72 -17.09 -0.15
CA SER A 79 -5.14 -18.24 0.52
C SER A 79 -3.67 -17.98 0.81
N GLY A 80 -3.15 -18.56 1.88
CA GLY A 80 -1.75 -18.36 2.25
C GLY A 80 -1.44 -18.90 3.63
N ASN A 81 -0.34 -18.44 4.22
CA ASN A 81 0.17 -18.93 5.51
C ASN A 81 -0.76 -18.66 6.70
N HIS A 82 -1.74 -17.79 6.53
CA HIS A 82 -2.71 -17.41 7.56
C HIS A 82 -4.08 -18.03 7.34
N GLY A 83 -4.18 -19.03 6.45
CA GLY A 83 -5.43 -19.66 6.09
C GLY A 83 -6.12 -18.94 4.94
N GLU A 84 -7.40 -19.21 4.81
CA GLU A 84 -8.24 -18.64 3.75
C GLU A 84 -9.06 -17.48 4.29
N GLY A 85 -9.27 -16.49 3.44
CA GLY A 85 -10.12 -15.36 3.74
C GLY A 85 -10.90 -14.94 2.50
N SER A 86 -11.93 -14.15 2.70
CA SER A 86 -12.70 -13.58 1.61
C SER A 86 -13.02 -12.11 1.90
N SER A 87 -13.19 -11.33 0.83
CA SER A 87 -13.54 -9.93 0.93
C SER A 87 -14.31 -9.51 -0.31
N SER A 88 -15.34 -8.68 -0.14
CA SER A 88 -16.01 -8.01 -1.24
C SER A 88 -15.14 -6.90 -1.83
N GLU A 89 -14.22 -6.35 -1.03
CA GLU A 89 -13.26 -5.35 -1.44
C GLU A 89 -11.94 -6.02 -1.82
N GLY A 90 -11.58 -6.00 -3.08
CA GLY A 90 -10.36 -6.61 -3.57
C GLY A 90 -9.12 -5.78 -3.25
N PRO A 91 -7.92 -6.36 -3.51
CA PRO A 91 -6.66 -5.69 -3.22
C PRO A 91 -6.46 -4.40 -4.02
N PHE A 92 -6.96 -4.35 -5.25
CA PHE A 92 -6.90 -3.13 -6.07
C PHE A 92 -7.72 -2.01 -5.46
N LYS A 93 -8.89 -2.33 -4.91
CA LYS A 93 -9.74 -1.34 -4.25
C LYS A 93 -9.14 -0.87 -2.95
N GLN A 94 -8.46 -1.73 -2.22
CA GLN A 94 -7.71 -1.36 -1.02
C GLN A 94 -6.59 -0.36 -1.35
N ALA A 95 -5.83 -0.63 -2.39
CA ALA A 95 -4.78 0.27 -2.86
C ALA A 95 -5.35 1.61 -3.34
N GLU A 96 -6.45 1.57 -4.08
CA GLU A 96 -7.15 2.77 -4.54
C GLU A 96 -7.67 3.61 -3.38
N SER A 97 -8.26 2.99 -2.36
CA SER A 97 -8.75 3.68 -1.17
C SER A 97 -7.61 4.38 -0.42
N ALA A 98 -6.46 3.73 -0.29
CA ALA A 98 -5.27 4.34 0.31
C ALA A 98 -4.78 5.54 -0.52
N LEU A 99 -4.82 5.43 -1.84
CA LEU A 99 -4.46 6.51 -2.74
C LEU A 99 -5.36 7.74 -2.55
N HIS A 100 -6.67 7.53 -2.48
CA HIS A 100 -7.63 8.61 -2.26
C HIS A 100 -7.44 9.28 -0.91
N ALA A 101 -7.19 8.50 0.14
CA ALA A 101 -6.90 9.04 1.46
C ALA A 101 -5.64 9.91 1.44
N LEU A 102 -4.60 9.46 0.75
CA LEU A 102 -3.36 10.22 0.60
C LEU A 102 -3.59 11.54 -0.15
N ARG A 103 -4.33 11.51 -1.25
CA ARG A 103 -4.67 12.72 -2.01
C ARG A 103 -5.40 13.74 -1.14
N ASN A 104 -6.36 13.29 -0.34
CA ASN A 104 -7.12 14.16 0.55
C ASN A 104 -6.23 14.80 1.60
N ILE A 105 -5.32 14.04 2.19
CA ILE A 105 -4.37 14.57 3.18
C ILE A 105 -3.48 15.63 2.56
N LEU A 106 -2.93 15.37 1.37
CA LEU A 106 -2.06 16.31 0.68
C LEU A 106 -2.80 17.61 0.34
N LYS A 107 -4.05 17.49 -0.11
CA LYS A 107 -4.87 18.64 -0.45
C LYS A 107 -5.26 19.46 0.79
N GLU A 108 -5.79 18.80 1.82
CA GLU A 108 -6.35 19.47 2.99
C GLU A 108 -5.28 20.04 3.92
N LYS A 109 -4.19 19.30 4.13
CA LYS A 109 -3.15 19.70 5.08
C LYS A 109 -2.01 20.50 4.46
N PHE A 110 -1.71 20.27 3.20
CA PHE A 110 -0.56 20.88 2.54
C PHE A 110 -0.91 21.70 1.30
N GLY A 111 -2.17 21.73 0.91
CA GLY A 111 -2.61 22.47 -0.27
C GLY A 111 -2.06 21.92 -1.59
N VAL A 112 -1.55 20.69 -1.60
CA VAL A 112 -0.95 20.08 -2.79
C VAL A 112 -2.02 19.53 -3.70
N ARG A 113 -2.05 19.97 -4.94
CA ARG A 113 -2.97 19.44 -5.96
C ARG A 113 -2.43 18.14 -6.54
N SER A 114 -3.32 17.19 -6.80
CA SER A 114 -2.96 15.91 -7.41
C SER A 114 -2.34 16.04 -8.80
N SER A 115 -2.59 17.17 -9.49
CA SER A 115 -1.98 17.47 -10.78
C SER A 115 -0.51 17.90 -10.69
N ALA A 116 0.00 18.20 -9.49
CA ALA A 116 1.36 18.67 -9.30
C ALA A 116 2.42 17.57 -9.51
N PHE A 117 2.01 16.28 -9.37
CA PHE A 117 2.92 15.14 -9.51
C PHE A 117 2.13 13.88 -9.86
N THR A 118 2.85 12.86 -10.29
CA THR A 118 2.25 11.57 -10.62
C THR A 118 1.91 10.80 -9.34
N ILE A 119 0.68 10.27 -9.28
CA ILE A 119 0.24 9.38 -8.20
C ILE A 119 -0.26 8.10 -8.85
N GLY A 120 0.19 6.97 -8.33
CA GLY A 120 -0.24 5.67 -8.82
C GLY A 120 -0.41 4.67 -7.70
N TYR A 121 -0.99 3.54 -8.01
CA TYR A 121 -1.12 2.42 -7.09
C TYR A 121 -0.95 1.10 -7.83
N GLY A 122 -0.62 0.08 -7.07
CA GLY A 122 -0.48 -1.26 -7.61
C GLY A 122 -0.65 -2.31 -6.53
N VAL A 123 -0.77 -3.55 -6.98
CA VAL A 123 -0.85 -4.72 -6.12
C VAL A 123 0.28 -5.67 -6.48
N ILE A 124 0.98 -6.15 -5.46
CA ILE A 124 2.03 -7.16 -5.64
C ILE A 124 1.54 -8.46 -5.03
N THR A 125 1.53 -9.50 -5.84
CA THR A 125 1.19 -10.87 -5.44
C THR A 125 2.39 -11.77 -5.68
N PRO A 126 3.36 -11.75 -4.78
CA PRO A 126 4.60 -12.51 -4.98
C PRO A 126 4.42 -14.02 -4.90
#